data_4adc7059cba6b23558e5251e59ef4916
#
_entry.id   4adc7059cba6b23558e5251e59ef4916
#
_cell.length_a   1.000
_cell.length_b   1.000
_cell.length_c   1.000
_cell.angle_alpha   90.00
_cell.angle_beta   90.00
_cell.angle_gamma   90.00
#
_symmetry.space_group_name_H-M   'P 1'
#
loop_
_entity.id
_entity.type
_entity.pdbx_description
1 polymer ?
#
loop_
_entity_poly.entity_id
_entity_poly.type
_entity_poly.pdbx_seq_one_letter_code
_entity_poly.pdbx_strand_id
1 'polypeptide(L)'
;MAKCGILVGIAAAATVVAGMAGCSSNKSNPSSPTSSSGAGGNKVIIDGQNQNVTGQVTCTTAGSNVNIGIGDPSNGIGAVVSTANPPVVQAVGLGNLTGVTLGYSAGAPNQGTVQATKSGNAYAIKGTATGVNMASPQQPLTKPFEMDVTCP
;
A
#
# COMPACT_ATOMS: atom_id res chain seq x y z
N MET A 1 -42.23 -20.73 -35.78
CA MET A 1 -42.78 -22.08 -35.91
C MET A 1 -41.99 -22.95 -34.94
N ALA A 2 -42.62 -23.25 -33.83
CA ALA A 2 -43.09 -24.57 -33.40
C ALA A 2 -41.90 -25.48 -33.00
N LYS A 3 -41.84 -26.18 -31.89
CA LYS A 3 -42.75 -26.71 -30.83
C LYS A 3 -41.81 -27.29 -29.76
N CYS A 4 -41.90 -26.93 -28.49
CA CYS A 4 -42.67 -27.64 -27.48
C CYS A 4 -42.36 -29.14 -27.37
N GLY A 5 -41.78 -29.55 -26.26
CA GLY A 5 -41.63 -30.92 -25.82
C GLY A 5 -41.50 -30.97 -24.31
N ILE A 6 -42.62 -31.07 -23.63
CA ILE A 6 -42.74 -31.34 -22.19
C ILE A 6 -42.61 -32.86 -22.02
N LEU A 7 -41.79 -33.29 -21.05
CA LEU A 7 -41.97 -34.57 -20.40
C LEU A 7 -41.71 -34.44 -18.90
N VAL A 8 -42.79 -34.72 -18.20
CA VAL A 8 -42.96 -34.83 -16.76
C VAL A 8 -42.32 -36.14 -16.29
N GLY A 9 -41.58 -36.09 -15.21
CA GLY A 9 -41.09 -37.26 -14.48
C GLY A 9 -40.96 -36.92 -13.01
N ILE A 10 -41.93 -37.36 -12.24
CA ILE A 10 -42.01 -37.27 -10.78
C ILE A 10 -41.16 -38.39 -10.17
N ALA A 11 -40.29 -38.08 -9.23
CA ALA A 11 -39.96 -39.00 -8.15
C ALA A 11 -39.33 -38.24 -6.98
N ALA A 12 -40.01 -38.33 -5.86
CA ALA A 12 -39.63 -37.78 -4.56
C ALA A 12 -38.49 -38.60 -3.93
N ALA A 13 -37.58 -37.91 -3.29
CA ALA A 13 -36.86 -38.43 -2.13
C ALA A 13 -36.31 -37.25 -1.32
N ALA A 14 -36.91 -37.03 -0.18
CA ALA A 14 -36.41 -36.13 0.85
C ALA A 14 -35.22 -36.78 1.55
N THR A 15 -34.07 -36.12 1.56
CA THR A 15 -33.04 -36.36 2.54
C THR A 15 -32.56 -35.00 3.07
N VAL A 16 -33.03 -34.73 4.27
CA VAL A 16 -32.49 -33.68 5.12
C VAL A 16 -31.10 -34.12 5.55
N VAL A 17 -30.07 -33.46 5.03
CA VAL A 17 -28.74 -33.53 5.61
C VAL A 17 -28.50 -32.19 6.31
N ALA A 18 -28.60 -32.21 7.63
CA ALA A 18 -28.10 -31.18 8.48
C ALA A 18 -26.56 -31.12 8.29
N GLY A 19 -26.11 -30.24 7.41
CA GLY A 19 -24.70 -29.92 7.25
C GLY A 19 -24.21 -29.07 8.40
N MET A 20 -23.40 -29.68 9.23
CA MET A 20 -22.64 -29.03 10.30
C MET A 20 -21.88 -27.83 9.75
N ALA A 21 -22.09 -26.69 10.37
CA ALA A 21 -21.20 -25.54 10.24
C ALA A 21 -19.82 -25.94 10.76
N GLY A 22 -18.98 -26.37 9.86
CA GLY A 22 -17.57 -26.51 10.13
C GLY A 22 -16.97 -25.12 10.34
N CYS A 23 -16.69 -24.76 11.56
CA CYS A 23 -15.75 -23.71 11.87
C CYS A 23 -14.39 -24.14 11.33
N SER A 24 -14.11 -23.79 10.12
CA SER A 24 -12.78 -23.85 9.55
C SER A 24 -11.97 -22.80 10.28
N SER A 25 -11.17 -23.23 11.24
CA SER A 25 -10.09 -22.43 11.77
C SER A 25 -9.15 -22.12 10.62
N ASN A 26 -9.29 -20.94 10.07
CA ASN A 26 -8.35 -20.38 9.13
C ASN A 26 -6.99 -20.25 9.87
N LYS A 27 -6.14 -21.20 9.65
CA LYS A 27 -4.71 -20.95 9.75
C LYS A 27 -4.41 -19.84 8.76
N SER A 28 -4.12 -18.68 9.28
CA SER A 28 -3.63 -17.56 8.50
C SER A 28 -2.32 -17.99 7.85
N ASN A 29 -2.41 -18.43 6.61
CA ASN A 29 -1.27 -18.33 5.72
C ASN A 29 -0.88 -16.85 5.67
N PRO A 30 0.39 -16.50 5.71
CA PRO A 30 0.80 -15.16 5.35
C PRO A 30 0.49 -14.99 3.88
N SER A 31 -0.71 -14.53 3.62
CA SER A 31 -1.14 -14.12 2.30
C SER A 31 -0.24 -12.98 1.89
N SER A 32 0.40 -13.12 0.75
CA SER A 32 0.92 -12.01 -0.02
C SER A 32 -0.10 -10.88 0.03
N PRO A 33 0.32 -9.62 0.24
CA PRO A 33 -0.62 -8.53 0.28
C PRO A 33 -1.38 -8.49 -1.04
N THR A 34 -2.62 -8.93 -1.00
CA THR A 34 -3.56 -8.73 -2.09
C THR A 34 -3.76 -7.24 -2.16
N SER A 35 -3.24 -6.62 -3.21
CA SER A 35 -3.52 -5.23 -3.55
C SER A 35 -5.02 -5.11 -3.76
N SER A 36 -5.75 -4.74 -2.73
CA SER A 36 -7.12 -4.31 -2.88
C SER A 36 -7.08 -2.95 -3.57
N SER A 37 -7.33 -2.95 -4.86
CA SER A 37 -7.58 -1.76 -5.67
C SER A 37 -8.89 -1.11 -5.22
N GLY A 38 -8.88 -0.50 -4.05
CA GLY A 38 -9.92 0.40 -3.58
C GLY A 38 -9.59 1.81 -4.08
N ALA A 39 -10.57 2.49 -4.64
CA ALA A 39 -10.45 3.85 -5.13
C ALA A 39 -9.69 4.74 -4.13
N GLY A 40 -8.53 5.29 -4.55
CA GLY A 40 -7.79 6.29 -3.79
C GLY A 40 -7.18 5.82 -2.47
N GLY A 41 -6.82 4.54 -2.37
CA GLY A 41 -6.20 4.00 -1.16
C GLY A 41 -4.75 4.44 -1.02
N ASN A 42 -4.38 4.88 0.17
CA ASN A 42 -3.01 5.04 0.59
C ASN A 42 -2.69 4.02 1.68
N LYS A 43 -1.47 3.52 1.68
CA LYS A 43 -0.96 2.61 2.69
C LYS A 43 0.49 2.93 2.96
N VAL A 44 0.81 3.13 4.22
CA VAL A 44 2.19 3.35 4.67
C VAL A 44 2.53 2.33 5.74
N ILE A 45 3.54 1.53 5.48
CA ILE A 45 4.07 0.53 6.41
C ILE A 45 5.47 0.98 6.81
N ILE A 46 5.77 0.96 8.07
CA ILE A 46 7.11 1.20 8.62
C ILE A 46 7.44 0.05 9.56
N ASP A 47 8.58 -0.58 9.33
CA ASP A 47 9.05 -1.70 10.15
C ASP A 47 8.01 -2.85 10.25
N GLY A 48 7.33 -3.12 9.12
CA GLY A 48 6.28 -4.13 9.03
C GLY A 48 4.93 -3.74 9.61
N GLN A 49 4.79 -2.55 10.19
CA GLN A 49 3.55 -2.07 10.79
C GLN A 49 2.86 -1.01 9.94
N ASN A 50 1.58 -1.22 9.68
CA ASN A 50 0.76 -0.23 8.98
C ASN A 50 0.54 0.98 9.90
N GLN A 51 0.86 2.16 9.40
CA GLN A 51 0.77 3.40 10.16
C GLN A 51 -0.64 4.02 10.13
N ASN A 52 -1.59 3.37 9.44
CA ASN A 52 -2.97 3.83 9.32
C ASN A 52 -3.08 5.33 8.92
N VAL A 53 -2.21 5.74 8.02
CA VAL A 53 -2.21 7.12 7.53
C VAL A 53 -3.52 7.36 6.77
N THR A 54 -4.27 8.34 7.23
CA THR A 54 -5.53 8.75 6.62
C THR A 54 -5.37 10.10 5.93
N GLY A 55 -6.18 10.36 4.94
CA GLY A 55 -6.19 11.62 4.22
C GLY A 55 -6.17 11.42 2.72
N GLN A 56 -6.40 12.50 1.99
CA GLN A 56 -6.40 12.49 0.54
C GLN A 56 -4.98 12.36 0.00
N VAL A 57 -4.86 11.63 -1.10
CA VAL A 57 -3.64 11.61 -1.89
C VAL A 57 -3.69 12.77 -2.87
N THR A 58 -2.63 13.55 -2.89
CA THR A 58 -2.42 14.62 -3.87
C THR A 58 -1.21 14.28 -4.73
N CYS A 59 -1.35 14.42 -6.03
CA CYS A 59 -0.26 14.19 -6.95
C CYS A 59 -0.13 15.39 -7.90
N THR A 60 1.03 15.99 -7.92
CA THR A 60 1.31 17.14 -8.77
C THR A 60 2.55 16.87 -9.60
N THR A 61 2.41 16.95 -10.92
CA THR A 61 3.57 16.83 -11.81
C THR A 61 4.22 18.19 -11.98
N ALA A 62 5.51 18.26 -11.73
CA ALA A 62 6.34 19.44 -11.89
C ALA A 62 7.61 19.07 -12.69
N GLY A 63 7.65 19.47 -13.95
CA GLY A 63 8.74 19.08 -14.85
C GLY A 63 8.82 17.58 -15.04
N SER A 64 9.98 17.00 -14.73
CA SER A 64 10.23 15.55 -14.81
C SER A 64 9.93 14.79 -13.50
N ASN A 65 9.27 15.43 -12.53
CA ASN A 65 8.97 14.84 -11.24
C ASN A 65 7.48 14.84 -10.95
N VAL A 66 7.05 13.86 -10.19
CA VAL A 66 5.72 13.77 -9.59
C VAL A 66 5.89 13.91 -8.08
N ASN A 67 5.25 14.92 -7.52
CA ASN A 67 5.16 15.13 -6.08
C ASN A 67 3.90 14.45 -5.56
N ILE A 68 4.06 13.49 -4.69
CA ILE A 68 2.99 12.71 -4.07
C ILE A 68 2.91 13.12 -2.61
N GLY A 69 1.74 13.58 -2.17
CA GLY A 69 1.47 13.91 -0.78
C GLY A 69 0.31 13.08 -0.24
N ILE A 70 0.35 12.74 1.04
CA ILE A 70 -0.71 11.99 1.73
C ILE A 70 -1.17 12.79 2.94
N GLY A 71 -2.45 13.16 2.94
CA GLY A 71 -3.06 13.92 4.02
C GLY A 71 -2.60 15.37 4.07
N ASP A 72 -2.46 15.91 5.27
CA ASP A 72 -2.02 17.27 5.48
C ASP A 72 -0.52 17.44 5.17
N PRO A 73 -0.12 18.44 4.39
CA PRO A 73 1.28 18.71 4.08
C PRO A 73 2.16 18.93 5.31
N SER A 74 1.59 19.39 6.42
CA SER A 74 2.32 19.59 7.69
C SER A 74 2.81 18.28 8.29
N ASN A 75 2.20 17.16 7.96
CA ASN A 75 2.63 15.83 8.42
C ASN A 75 3.89 15.34 7.70
N GLY A 76 4.24 15.94 6.57
CA GLY A 76 5.44 15.61 5.81
C GLY A 76 5.47 14.19 5.25
N ILE A 77 4.29 13.61 4.98
CA ILE A 77 4.17 12.27 4.42
C ILE A 77 4.00 12.38 2.91
N GLY A 78 4.92 11.79 2.18
CA GLY A 78 4.86 11.82 0.72
C GLY A 78 6.14 11.38 0.06
N ALA A 79 6.18 11.49 -1.26
CA ALA A 79 7.35 11.13 -2.05
C ALA A 79 7.49 12.04 -3.28
N VAL A 80 8.72 12.18 -3.75
CA VAL A 80 9.05 12.76 -5.03
C VAL A 80 9.65 11.67 -5.89
N VAL A 81 9.01 11.38 -7.02
CA VAL A 81 9.46 10.37 -7.98
C VAL A 81 9.57 10.97 -9.36
N SER A 82 10.46 10.44 -10.20
CA SER A 82 10.54 10.90 -11.59
C SER A 82 9.36 10.40 -12.42
N THR A 83 9.10 11.08 -13.54
CA THR A 83 8.12 10.65 -14.55
C THR A 83 8.64 9.52 -15.44
N ALA A 84 9.88 9.07 -15.25
CA ALA A 84 10.47 7.97 -15.99
C ALA A 84 9.74 6.64 -15.73
N ASN A 85 9.99 5.65 -16.56
CA ASN A 85 9.47 4.30 -16.39
C ASN A 85 10.62 3.29 -16.50
N PRO A 86 11.01 2.61 -15.41
CA PRO A 86 10.48 2.75 -14.02
C PRO A 86 10.80 4.12 -13.40
N PRO A 87 9.94 4.59 -12.49
CA PRO A 87 10.18 5.86 -11.81
C PRO A 87 11.38 5.77 -10.86
N VAL A 88 12.14 6.84 -10.79
CA VAL A 88 13.28 6.98 -9.86
C VAL A 88 12.82 7.80 -8.67
N VAL A 89 13.07 7.28 -7.47
CA VAL A 89 12.73 7.99 -6.22
C VAL A 89 13.79 9.07 -5.94
N GLN A 90 13.36 10.31 -5.80
CA GLN A 90 14.22 11.44 -5.45
C GLN A 90 14.20 11.70 -3.95
N ALA A 91 13.04 11.63 -3.33
CA ALA A 91 12.86 11.83 -1.91
C ALA A 91 11.63 11.09 -1.40
N VAL A 92 11.66 10.72 -0.13
CA VAL A 92 10.49 10.21 0.62
C VAL A 92 10.48 10.87 1.99
N GLY A 93 9.33 11.38 2.39
CA GLY A 93 9.04 11.80 3.75
C GLY A 93 8.04 10.83 4.37
N LEU A 94 8.33 10.33 5.53
CA LEU A 94 7.41 9.47 6.30
C LEU A 94 6.87 10.18 7.54
N GLY A 95 7.20 11.47 7.67
CA GLY A 95 6.76 12.27 8.79
C GLY A 95 7.28 11.76 10.14
N ASN A 96 6.58 12.12 11.19
CA ASN A 96 6.85 11.65 12.55
C ASN A 96 5.75 10.69 13.00
N LEU A 97 5.72 9.50 12.41
CA LEU A 97 4.67 8.51 12.67
C LEU A 97 4.95 7.62 13.88
N THR A 98 6.22 7.44 14.23
CA THR A 98 6.66 6.52 15.29
C THR A 98 7.51 7.20 16.36
N GLY A 99 7.37 8.50 16.54
CA GLY A 99 8.25 9.31 17.41
C GLY A 99 9.63 9.57 16.81
N VAL A 100 9.83 9.18 15.55
CA VAL A 100 11.05 9.39 14.77
C VAL A 100 10.67 10.03 13.45
N THR A 101 11.34 11.08 13.08
CA THR A 101 11.19 11.66 11.74
C THR A 101 12.04 10.86 10.77
N LEU A 102 11.38 10.14 9.88
CA LEU A 102 12.00 9.28 8.88
C LEU A 102 11.90 9.90 7.48
N GLY A 103 12.95 9.74 6.72
CA GLY A 103 12.98 10.18 5.33
C GLY A 103 14.08 9.52 4.51
N TYR A 104 14.00 9.73 3.21
CA TYR A 104 15.00 9.34 2.24
C TYR A 104 15.23 10.51 1.29
N SER A 105 16.48 10.72 0.89
CA SER A 105 16.84 11.70 -0.13
C SER A 105 17.92 11.10 -1.03
N ALA A 106 17.65 11.03 -2.32
CA ALA A 106 18.63 10.51 -3.27
C ALA A 106 19.92 11.35 -3.24
N GLY A 107 21.05 10.66 -3.20
CA GLY A 107 22.38 11.31 -3.16
C GLY A 107 22.82 11.76 -1.77
N ALA A 108 22.00 11.66 -0.75
CA ALA A 108 22.45 11.91 0.62
C ALA A 108 23.31 10.74 1.14
N PRO A 109 24.34 11.00 1.94
CA PRO A 109 25.20 9.95 2.49
C PRO A 109 24.44 9.11 3.51
N ASN A 110 24.82 7.83 3.64
CA ASN A 110 24.27 6.88 4.59
C ASN A 110 22.75 6.63 4.44
N GLN A 111 22.20 6.93 3.27
CA GLN A 111 20.82 6.56 2.93
C GLN A 111 20.78 5.12 2.39
N GLY A 112 19.70 4.44 2.69
CA GLY A 112 19.44 3.12 2.11
C GLY A 112 19.07 3.20 0.62
N THR A 113 18.57 2.11 0.10
CA THR A 113 18.05 2.03 -1.26
C THR A 113 16.53 2.12 -1.25
N VAL A 114 15.98 2.90 -2.17
CA VAL A 114 14.53 3.02 -2.37
C VAL A 114 14.22 2.79 -3.85
N GLN A 115 13.19 2.00 -4.09
CA GLN A 115 12.71 1.69 -5.42
C GLN A 115 11.23 2.07 -5.54
N ALA A 116 10.83 2.47 -6.73
CA ALA A 116 9.44 2.73 -7.04
C ALA A 116 9.02 1.94 -8.29
N THR A 117 7.78 1.51 -8.27
CA THR A 117 7.09 0.96 -9.44
C THR A 117 5.82 1.74 -9.67
N LYS A 118 5.41 1.84 -10.94
CA LYS A 118 4.19 2.53 -11.35
C LYS A 118 3.31 1.59 -12.14
N SER A 119 2.03 1.56 -11.82
CA SER A 119 1.01 0.84 -12.57
C SER A 119 -0.22 1.74 -12.71
N GLY A 120 -0.46 2.25 -13.93
CA GLY A 120 -1.48 3.27 -14.13
C GLY A 120 -1.21 4.52 -13.27
N ASN A 121 -2.13 4.85 -12.39
CA ASN A 121 -1.99 5.95 -11.42
C ASN A 121 -1.46 5.50 -10.05
N ALA A 122 -1.21 4.21 -9.86
CA ALA A 122 -0.71 3.67 -8.61
C ALA A 122 0.82 3.66 -8.58
N TYR A 123 1.38 4.04 -7.46
CA TYR A 123 2.80 4.00 -7.14
C TYR A 123 3.01 3.10 -5.94
N ALA A 124 3.94 2.15 -6.05
CA ALA A 124 4.45 1.38 -4.93
C ALA A 124 5.92 1.73 -4.72
N ILE A 125 6.24 2.26 -3.55
CA ILE A 125 7.57 2.75 -3.17
C ILE A 125 8.03 1.96 -1.97
N LYS A 126 9.18 1.31 -2.08
CA LYS A 126 9.71 0.42 -1.04
C LYS A 126 11.19 0.66 -0.85
N GLY A 127 11.62 0.54 0.39
CA GLY A 127 13.04 0.66 0.70
C GLY A 127 13.31 0.89 2.17
N THR A 128 14.39 1.59 2.43
CA THR A 128 14.78 1.97 3.78
C THR A 128 14.87 3.49 3.91
N ALA A 129 14.31 4.02 4.97
CA ALA A 129 14.38 5.42 5.34
C ALA A 129 15.27 5.59 6.58
N THR A 130 16.01 6.66 6.60
CA THR A 130 16.89 7.02 7.72
C THR A 130 16.26 8.17 8.49
N GLY A 131 16.43 8.19 9.78
CA GLY A 131 15.93 9.27 10.61
C GLY A 131 16.66 9.38 11.92
N VAL A 132 16.24 10.35 12.71
CA VAL A 132 16.78 10.61 14.03
C VAL A 132 15.64 10.59 15.06
N ASN A 133 15.89 9.93 16.17
CA ASN A 133 15.01 9.99 17.31
C ASN A 133 15.28 11.32 18.05
N MET A 134 14.26 12.10 18.25
CA MET A 134 14.38 13.40 18.94
C MET A 134 14.88 13.26 20.38
N ALA A 135 14.66 12.10 21.01
CA ALA A 135 15.17 11.79 22.34
C ALA A 135 16.66 11.37 22.34
N SER A 136 17.19 10.95 21.20
CA SER A 136 18.58 10.50 21.04
C SER A 136 19.12 10.90 19.65
N PRO A 137 19.31 12.20 19.40
CA PRO A 137 19.64 12.71 18.06
C PRO A 137 21.02 12.28 17.54
N GLN A 138 21.85 11.76 18.42
CA GLN A 138 23.20 11.28 18.09
C GLN A 138 23.20 9.88 17.43
N GLN A 139 22.07 9.18 17.44
CA GLN A 139 21.96 7.85 16.89
C GLN A 139 20.98 7.84 15.71
N PRO A 140 21.50 7.93 14.48
CA PRO A 140 20.66 7.72 13.32
C PRO A 140 20.15 6.28 13.29
N LEU A 141 18.89 6.11 12.91
CA LEU A 141 18.30 4.80 12.75
C LEU A 141 17.75 4.64 11.32
N THR A 142 17.79 3.42 10.84
CA THR A 142 17.27 3.07 9.51
C THR A 142 16.14 2.08 9.68
N LYS A 143 15.01 2.32 9.02
CA LYS A 143 13.85 1.45 9.06
C LYS A 143 13.35 1.13 7.66
N PRO A 144 12.96 -0.14 7.41
CA PRO A 144 12.29 -0.50 6.17
C PRO A 144 10.91 0.14 6.11
N PHE A 145 10.51 0.54 4.90
CA PHE A 145 9.17 1.08 4.68
C PHE A 145 8.60 0.62 3.34
N GLU A 146 7.28 0.65 3.27
CA GLU A 146 6.48 0.51 2.05
C GLU A 146 5.44 1.62 2.01
N MET A 147 5.28 2.23 0.87
CA MET A 147 4.27 3.26 0.61
C MET A 147 3.56 2.90 -0.69
N ASP A 148 2.28 2.59 -0.59
CA ASP A 148 1.41 2.35 -1.74
C ASP A 148 0.41 3.49 -1.83
N VAL A 149 0.36 4.16 -2.96
CA VAL A 149 -0.52 5.30 -3.19
C VAL A 149 -1.13 5.23 -4.59
N THR A 150 -2.35 5.69 -4.70
CA THR A 150 -3.02 5.86 -5.99
C THR A 150 -3.34 7.34 -6.18
N CYS A 151 -2.79 7.93 -7.22
CA CYS A 151 -3.09 9.31 -7.62
C CYS A 151 -4.52 9.43 -8.13
N PRO A 152 -5.25 10.50 -7.80
CA PRO A 152 -6.61 10.74 -8.28
C PRO A 152 -6.69 10.96 -9.78
#